data_ad2b5bf4afba82ce54c43e009cc5d04b
#
_entry.id   ad2b5bf4afba82ce54c43e009cc5d04b
#
_cell.length_a   1.000
_cell.length_b   1.000
_cell.length_c   1.000
_cell.angle_alpha   90.00
_cell.angle_beta   90.00
_cell.angle_gamma   90.00
#
_symmetry.space_group_name_H-M   'P 1'
#
loop_
_entity.id
_entity.type
_entity.pdbx_description
1 polymer ?
#
loop_
_entity_poly.entity_id
_entity_poly.type
_entity_poly.pdbx_seq_one_letter_code
_entity_poly.pdbx_strand_id
1 'polypeptide(L)'
;MSAMTAEQAVFLMQEVYLGSLKNESRITKKVLDAVPADKCEHRPDPVSKSAIELVRHIAVAENRFLETVINGVFDANAAALPDAVKTPQEVASWYEQRFKKNFEALTKLSGDQLVKMVDFRGLFQRPAVSFALLGMVHTIHHRGQLSSYLRCMGAKVPSIYGESYDDAQARKAAGR
;
A
#
# COMPACT_ATOMS: atom_id res chain seq x y z
N MET A 1 9.96 18.68 -22.19
CA MET A 1 10.48 18.42 -20.83
C MET A 1 11.71 17.53 -20.97
N SER A 2 12.81 17.84 -20.28
CA SER A 2 13.99 16.96 -20.26
C SER A 2 13.65 15.62 -19.58
N ALA A 3 14.27 14.54 -20.05
CA ALA A 3 14.14 13.24 -19.41
C ALA A 3 14.75 13.29 -17.98
N MET A 4 14.20 12.53 -17.04
CA MET A 4 14.74 12.38 -15.68
C MET A 4 16.14 11.74 -15.76
N THR A 5 17.13 12.31 -15.04
CA THR A 5 18.46 11.71 -14.94
C THR A 5 18.51 10.59 -13.89
N ALA A 6 19.52 9.71 -14.01
CA ALA A 6 19.76 8.66 -13.00
C ALA A 6 19.95 9.21 -11.59
N GLU A 7 20.67 10.32 -11.43
CA GLU A 7 20.89 10.99 -10.15
C GLU A 7 19.60 11.54 -9.54
N GLN A 8 18.74 12.15 -10.36
CA GLN A 8 17.42 12.64 -9.91
C GLN A 8 16.53 11.48 -9.45
N ALA A 9 16.56 10.36 -10.15
CA ALA A 9 15.76 9.19 -9.76
C ALA A 9 16.26 8.56 -8.46
N VAL A 10 17.58 8.49 -8.24
CA VAL A 10 18.19 8.06 -6.97
C VAL A 10 17.78 9.00 -5.83
N PHE A 11 17.89 10.31 -6.04
CA PHE A 11 17.45 11.30 -5.04
C PHE A 11 15.99 11.13 -4.66
N LEU A 12 15.09 11.01 -5.66
CA LEU A 12 13.67 10.79 -5.39
C LEU A 12 13.42 9.50 -4.61
N MET A 13 14.09 8.41 -4.97
CA MET A 13 13.91 7.13 -4.28
C MET A 13 14.42 7.22 -2.84
N GLN A 14 15.66 7.66 -2.63
CA GLN A 14 16.32 7.57 -1.33
C GLN A 14 15.85 8.66 -0.36
N GLU A 15 15.74 9.91 -0.82
CA GLU A 15 15.46 11.04 0.06
C GLU A 15 13.96 11.35 0.19
N VAL A 16 13.12 10.92 -0.79
CA VAL A 16 11.70 11.26 -0.79
C VAL A 16 10.82 10.04 -0.54
N TYR A 17 11.04 8.95 -1.31
CA TYR A 17 10.05 7.85 -1.31
C TYR A 17 10.30 6.80 -0.25
N LEU A 18 11.53 6.38 0.02
CA LEU A 18 11.78 5.27 0.96
C LEU A 18 11.26 5.58 2.37
N GLY A 19 11.52 6.80 2.90
CA GLY A 19 11.00 7.21 4.20
C GLY A 19 9.48 7.21 4.25
N SER A 20 8.84 7.77 3.21
CA SER A 20 7.39 7.84 3.07
C SER A 20 6.78 6.44 2.95
N LEU A 21 7.30 5.58 2.06
CA LEU A 21 6.84 4.20 1.88
C LEU A 21 6.89 3.41 3.19
N LYS A 22 8.00 3.52 3.95
CA LYS A 22 8.14 2.85 5.24
C LYS A 22 7.09 3.30 6.25
N ASN A 23 6.81 4.59 6.33
CA ASN A 23 5.79 5.11 7.23
C ASN A 23 4.38 4.70 6.77
N GLU A 24 4.07 4.86 5.48
CA GLU A 24 2.76 4.53 4.92
C GLU A 24 2.43 3.05 5.05
N SER A 25 3.40 2.15 4.82
CA SER A 25 3.18 0.71 4.96
C SER A 25 2.80 0.31 6.39
N ARG A 26 3.44 0.93 7.40
CA ARG A 26 3.11 0.71 8.81
C ARG A 26 1.69 1.15 9.13
N ILE A 27 1.25 2.30 8.60
CA ILE A 27 -0.11 2.80 8.78
C ILE A 27 -1.11 1.90 8.04
N THR A 28 -0.79 1.51 6.81
CA THR A 28 -1.61 0.61 6.00
C THR A 28 -1.83 -0.71 6.74
N LYS A 29 -0.76 -1.32 7.25
CA LYS A 29 -0.89 -2.58 8.02
C LYS A 29 -1.87 -2.45 9.20
N LYS A 30 -1.80 -1.35 9.95
CA LYS A 30 -2.74 -1.12 11.07
C LYS A 30 -4.21 -1.09 10.62
N VAL A 31 -4.48 -0.49 9.47
CA VAL A 31 -5.85 -0.42 8.93
C VAL A 31 -6.30 -1.78 8.41
N LEU A 32 -5.42 -2.55 7.76
CA LEU A 32 -5.72 -3.93 7.34
C LEU A 32 -6.01 -4.84 8.54
N ASP A 33 -5.20 -4.77 9.60
CA ASP A 33 -5.36 -5.55 10.83
C ASP A 33 -6.68 -5.21 11.57
N ALA A 34 -7.18 -3.98 11.43
CA ALA A 34 -8.39 -3.52 12.11
C ALA A 34 -9.69 -4.08 11.51
N VAL A 35 -9.65 -4.74 10.36
CA VAL A 35 -10.84 -5.32 9.72
C VAL A 35 -11.28 -6.56 10.49
N PRO A 36 -12.50 -6.59 11.08
CA PRO A 36 -13.00 -7.76 11.80
C PRO A 36 -13.21 -8.94 10.85
N ALA A 37 -12.69 -10.11 11.21
CA ALA A 37 -12.79 -11.30 10.35
C ALA A 37 -14.25 -11.75 10.15
N ASP A 38 -15.09 -11.62 11.17
CA ASP A 38 -16.53 -11.95 11.16
C ASP A 38 -17.38 -10.99 10.34
N LYS A 39 -16.85 -9.80 9.99
CA LYS A 39 -17.53 -8.77 9.20
C LYS A 39 -16.82 -8.41 7.91
N CYS A 40 -15.82 -9.18 7.51
CA CYS A 40 -14.97 -8.85 6.36
C CYS A 40 -15.69 -8.88 5.01
N GLU A 41 -16.88 -9.48 4.93
CA GLU A 41 -17.74 -9.44 3.72
C GLU A 41 -18.62 -8.18 3.63
N HIS A 42 -18.53 -7.25 4.59
CA HIS A 42 -19.25 -5.99 4.53
C HIS A 42 -18.98 -5.22 3.24
N ARG A 43 -20.06 -4.73 2.61
CA ARG A 43 -20.07 -3.86 1.41
C ARG A 43 -20.94 -2.63 1.71
N PRO A 44 -20.51 -1.42 1.35
CA PRO A 44 -21.39 -0.24 1.49
C PRO A 44 -22.55 -0.24 0.51
N ASP A 45 -22.40 -0.91 -0.65
CA ASP A 45 -23.38 -1.06 -1.72
C ASP A 45 -23.09 -2.31 -2.57
N PRO A 46 -24.03 -2.77 -3.43
CA PRO A 46 -23.89 -4.01 -4.20
C PRO A 46 -22.75 -4.05 -5.20
N VAL A 47 -22.25 -2.90 -5.68
CA VAL A 47 -21.20 -2.84 -6.71
C VAL A 47 -19.80 -2.57 -6.13
N SER A 48 -19.72 -2.15 -4.88
CA SER A 48 -18.44 -1.93 -4.21
C SER A 48 -17.76 -3.24 -3.86
N LYS A 49 -16.44 -3.19 -3.74
CA LYS A 49 -15.66 -4.30 -3.15
C LYS A 49 -16.08 -4.54 -1.72
N SER A 50 -16.10 -5.80 -1.27
CA SER A 50 -16.20 -6.09 0.16
C SER A 50 -14.93 -5.67 0.90
N ALA A 51 -15.00 -5.58 2.23
CA ALA A 51 -13.85 -5.22 3.05
C ALA A 51 -12.67 -6.16 2.81
N ILE A 52 -12.89 -7.49 2.73
CA ILE A 52 -11.81 -8.44 2.43
C ILE A 52 -11.27 -8.29 1.00
N GLU A 53 -12.12 -8.04 0.02
CA GLU A 53 -11.67 -7.77 -1.34
C GLU A 53 -10.83 -6.48 -1.41
N LEU A 54 -11.21 -5.45 -0.64
CA LEU A 54 -10.46 -4.20 -0.56
C LEU A 54 -9.12 -4.39 0.16
N VAL A 55 -9.09 -5.16 1.26
CA VAL A 55 -7.86 -5.55 1.97
C VAL A 55 -6.88 -6.25 1.02
N ARG A 56 -7.37 -7.25 0.27
CA ARG A 56 -6.57 -7.98 -0.73
C ARG A 56 -6.08 -7.05 -1.85
N HIS A 57 -6.95 -6.18 -2.33
CA HIS A 57 -6.62 -5.24 -3.38
C HIS A 57 -5.48 -4.29 -2.96
N ILE A 58 -5.56 -3.71 -1.75
CA ILE A 58 -4.52 -2.85 -1.20
C ILE A 58 -3.19 -3.60 -1.11
N ALA A 59 -3.20 -4.77 -0.48
CA ALA A 59 -2.00 -5.55 -0.21
C ALA A 59 -1.27 -5.98 -1.49
N VAL A 60 -2.03 -6.45 -2.48
CA VAL A 60 -1.49 -6.92 -3.76
C VAL A 60 -1.03 -5.75 -4.61
N ALA A 61 -1.84 -4.69 -4.73
CA ALA A 61 -1.56 -3.58 -5.64
C ALA A 61 -0.29 -2.82 -5.23
N GLU A 62 -0.11 -2.48 -3.95
CA GLU A 62 1.10 -1.79 -3.51
C GLU A 62 2.35 -2.62 -3.80
N ASN A 63 2.35 -3.89 -3.38
CA ASN A 63 3.50 -4.77 -3.64
C ASN A 63 3.78 -4.95 -5.12
N ARG A 64 2.75 -5.03 -5.99
CA ARG A 64 2.91 -5.08 -7.44
C ARG A 64 3.58 -3.83 -8.00
N PHE A 65 3.20 -2.64 -7.53
CA PHE A 65 3.84 -1.39 -7.93
C PHE A 65 5.30 -1.33 -7.50
N LEU A 66 5.63 -1.79 -6.29
CA LEU A 66 7.02 -1.88 -5.83
C LEU A 66 7.82 -2.87 -6.68
N GLU A 67 7.26 -4.04 -7.02
CA GLU A 67 7.87 -5.01 -7.90
C GLU A 67 8.02 -4.50 -9.34
N THR A 68 7.12 -3.62 -9.79
CA THR A 68 7.27 -2.91 -11.07
C THR A 68 8.53 -2.05 -11.08
N VAL A 69 8.81 -1.34 -9.99
CA VAL A 69 10.06 -0.55 -9.85
C VAL A 69 11.27 -1.47 -9.86
N ILE A 70 11.24 -2.54 -9.08
CA ILE A 70 12.36 -3.49 -8.91
C ILE A 70 12.71 -4.18 -10.23
N ASN A 71 11.70 -4.65 -10.95
CA ASN A 71 11.88 -5.46 -12.16
C ASN A 71 11.99 -4.59 -13.45
N GLY A 72 11.61 -3.31 -13.38
CA GLY A 72 11.56 -2.42 -14.54
C GLY A 72 10.55 -2.86 -15.60
N VAL A 73 9.49 -3.56 -15.20
CA VAL A 73 8.38 -4.01 -16.04
C VAL A 73 7.12 -4.16 -15.19
N PHE A 74 5.95 -3.75 -15.72
CA PHE A 74 4.67 -3.99 -15.06
C PHE A 74 4.16 -5.39 -15.42
N ASP A 75 3.97 -6.22 -14.40
CA ASP A 75 3.32 -7.54 -14.53
C ASP A 75 2.03 -7.54 -13.70
N ALA A 76 0.90 -7.75 -14.36
CA ALA A 76 -0.41 -7.81 -13.72
C ALA A 76 -0.56 -8.98 -12.73
N ASN A 77 0.27 -10.02 -12.86
CA ASN A 77 0.28 -11.20 -12.00
C ASN A 77 1.34 -11.13 -10.88
N ALA A 78 2.19 -10.09 -10.88
CA ALA A 78 3.16 -9.89 -9.81
C ALA A 78 2.46 -9.72 -8.46
N ALA A 79 3.14 -10.10 -7.39
CA ALA A 79 2.63 -10.04 -6.02
C ALA A 79 1.29 -10.78 -5.83
N ALA A 80 1.08 -11.91 -6.50
CA ALA A 80 -0.12 -12.72 -6.30
C ALA A 80 -0.23 -13.20 -4.85
N LEU A 81 -1.43 -13.05 -4.28
CA LEU A 81 -1.73 -13.52 -2.93
C LEU A 81 -1.92 -15.05 -2.96
N PRO A 82 -1.24 -15.82 -2.09
CA PRO A 82 -1.42 -17.25 -2.01
C PRO A 82 -2.87 -17.64 -1.65
N ASP A 83 -3.37 -18.74 -2.22
CA ASP A 83 -4.74 -19.23 -1.97
C ASP A 83 -5.00 -19.58 -0.49
N ALA A 84 -3.95 -19.92 0.25
CA ALA A 84 -4.04 -20.24 1.67
C ALA A 84 -4.35 -19.00 2.55
N VAL A 85 -4.09 -17.78 2.06
CA VAL A 85 -4.31 -16.53 2.79
C VAL A 85 -5.77 -16.11 2.65
N LYS A 86 -6.58 -16.27 3.68
CA LYS A 86 -8.03 -16.10 3.64
C LYS A 86 -8.53 -14.90 4.45
N THR A 87 -8.04 -14.72 5.66
CA THR A 87 -8.53 -13.71 6.60
C THR A 87 -7.84 -12.34 6.41
N PRO A 88 -8.45 -11.22 6.84
CA PRO A 88 -7.82 -9.91 6.79
C PRO A 88 -6.45 -9.85 7.49
N GLN A 89 -6.31 -10.54 8.64
CA GLN A 89 -5.06 -10.58 9.42
C GLN A 89 -3.97 -11.38 8.72
N GLU A 90 -4.32 -12.47 8.03
CA GLU A 90 -3.36 -13.22 7.20
C GLU A 90 -2.90 -12.39 6.00
N VAL A 91 -3.82 -11.64 5.36
CA VAL A 91 -3.47 -10.71 4.27
C VAL A 91 -2.55 -9.60 4.78
N ALA A 92 -2.84 -9.02 5.95
CA ALA A 92 -2.00 -7.98 6.55
C ALA A 92 -0.58 -8.50 6.89
N SER A 93 -0.48 -9.74 7.37
CA SER A 93 0.81 -10.39 7.65
C SER A 93 1.60 -10.67 6.37
N TRP A 94 0.94 -11.19 5.34
CA TRP A 94 1.54 -11.39 4.02
C TRP A 94 2.01 -10.06 3.40
N TYR A 95 1.17 -9.02 3.48
CA TYR A 95 1.50 -7.68 3.01
C TYR A 95 2.79 -7.16 3.65
N GLU A 96 2.92 -7.25 4.98
CA GLU A 96 4.08 -6.76 5.71
C GLU A 96 5.36 -7.50 5.30
N GLN A 97 5.30 -8.83 5.21
CA GLN A 97 6.46 -9.65 4.81
C GLN A 97 6.88 -9.35 3.36
N ARG A 98 5.92 -9.23 2.44
CA ARG A 98 6.21 -8.92 1.03
C ARG A 98 6.74 -7.51 0.87
N PHE A 99 6.13 -6.55 1.56
CA PHE A 99 6.59 -5.16 1.59
C PHE A 99 8.04 -5.07 2.09
N LYS A 100 8.37 -5.71 3.20
CA LYS A 100 9.75 -5.71 3.74
C LYS A 100 10.76 -6.22 2.71
N LYS A 101 10.48 -7.33 2.05
CA LYS A 101 11.32 -7.88 0.98
C LYS A 101 11.50 -6.88 -0.17
N ASN A 102 10.40 -6.29 -0.63
CA ASN A 102 10.41 -5.32 -1.72
C ASN A 102 11.14 -4.04 -1.30
N PHE A 103 10.94 -3.56 -0.08
CA PHE A 103 11.61 -2.39 0.46
C PHE A 103 13.15 -2.59 0.48
N GLU A 104 13.64 -3.73 0.95
CA GLU A 104 15.05 -4.07 0.94
C GLU A 104 15.64 -4.12 -0.49
N ALA A 105 14.86 -4.57 -1.47
CA ALA A 105 15.28 -4.56 -2.87
C ALA A 105 15.35 -3.14 -3.44
N LEU A 106 14.36 -2.29 -3.14
CA LEU A 106 14.31 -0.89 -3.59
C LEU A 106 15.54 -0.08 -3.15
N THR A 107 16.06 -0.33 -1.93
CA THR A 107 17.25 0.38 -1.42
C THR A 107 18.52 0.11 -2.21
N LYS A 108 18.54 -0.93 -3.05
CA LYS A 108 19.73 -1.39 -3.80
C LYS A 108 19.70 -1.04 -5.29
N LEU A 109 18.61 -0.40 -5.75
CA LEU A 109 18.45 -0.10 -7.17
C LEU A 109 19.40 1.01 -7.62
N SER A 110 20.02 0.83 -8.78
CA SER A 110 20.84 1.84 -9.44
C SER A 110 19.95 2.92 -10.10
N GLY A 111 20.56 4.07 -10.40
CA GLY A 111 19.88 5.13 -11.12
C GLY A 111 19.37 4.69 -12.49
N ASP A 112 20.14 3.88 -13.22
CA ASP A 112 19.76 3.36 -14.54
C ASP A 112 18.53 2.44 -14.46
N GLN A 113 18.42 1.64 -13.40
CA GLN A 113 17.22 0.83 -13.15
C GLN A 113 16.00 1.73 -12.84
N LEU A 114 16.19 2.78 -12.06
CA LEU A 114 15.13 3.69 -11.66
C LEU A 114 14.60 4.58 -12.78
N VAL A 115 15.44 4.96 -13.77
CA VAL A 115 15.00 5.74 -14.94
C VAL A 115 14.49 4.89 -16.09
N LYS A 116 14.61 3.56 -16.03
CA LYS A 116 14.10 2.66 -17.07
C LYS A 116 12.63 2.94 -17.33
N MET A 117 12.26 3.16 -18.60
CA MET A 117 10.86 3.39 -18.97
C MET A 117 10.06 2.10 -18.85
N VAL A 118 8.94 2.18 -18.17
CA VAL A 118 8.00 1.07 -17.94
C VAL A 118 6.67 1.40 -18.58
N ASP A 119 6.18 0.49 -19.42
CA ASP A 119 4.83 0.58 -19.99
C ASP A 119 3.80 0.10 -18.98
N PHE A 120 2.75 0.91 -18.73
CA PHE A 120 1.63 0.55 -17.90
C PHE A 120 0.44 0.15 -18.77
N ARG A 121 0.43 -1.10 -19.24
CA ARG A 121 -0.69 -1.72 -19.95
C ARG A 121 -1.10 -0.98 -21.25
N GLY A 122 -0.15 -0.35 -21.92
CA GLY A 122 -0.42 0.47 -23.10
C GLY A 122 -1.10 1.83 -22.84
N LEU A 123 -1.34 2.17 -21.58
CA LEU A 123 -2.02 3.42 -21.21
C LEU A 123 -1.05 4.60 -21.12
N PHE A 124 0.14 4.36 -20.58
CA PHE A 124 1.21 5.35 -20.51
C PHE A 124 2.55 4.66 -20.23
N GLN A 125 3.63 5.40 -20.47
CA GLN A 125 5.00 5.00 -20.11
C GLN A 125 5.60 6.02 -19.17
N ARG A 126 6.27 5.56 -18.10
CA ARG A 126 6.96 6.39 -17.10
C ARG A 126 8.24 5.73 -16.60
N PRO A 127 9.22 6.52 -16.10
CA PRO A 127 10.36 5.95 -15.39
C PRO A 127 9.91 5.04 -14.23
N ALA A 128 10.62 3.94 -14.03
CA ALA A 128 10.29 2.94 -13.00
C ALA A 128 10.08 3.57 -11.61
N VAL A 129 10.92 4.53 -11.21
CA VAL A 129 10.80 5.23 -9.92
C VAL A 129 9.42 5.87 -9.70
N SER A 130 8.74 6.29 -10.77
CA SER A 130 7.40 6.90 -10.69
C SER A 130 6.32 5.94 -10.17
N PHE A 131 6.53 4.64 -10.33
CA PHE A 131 5.59 3.62 -9.86
C PHE A 131 5.61 3.45 -8.35
N ALA A 132 6.69 3.85 -7.65
CA ALA A 132 6.70 3.91 -6.18
C ALA A 132 5.68 4.93 -5.67
N LEU A 133 5.65 6.14 -6.24
CA LEU A 133 4.65 7.15 -5.91
C LEU A 133 3.24 6.70 -6.31
N LEU A 134 3.07 6.13 -7.51
CA LEU A 134 1.77 5.66 -7.98
C LEU A 134 1.18 4.60 -7.05
N GLY A 135 1.99 3.63 -6.61
CA GLY A 135 1.59 2.61 -5.64
C GLY A 135 1.19 3.20 -4.30
N MET A 136 1.99 4.14 -3.79
CA MET A 136 1.72 4.81 -2.50
C MET A 136 0.40 5.60 -2.53
N VAL A 137 0.17 6.45 -3.55
CA VAL A 137 -1.09 7.22 -3.66
C VAL A 137 -2.31 6.32 -3.85
N HIS A 138 -2.17 5.26 -4.63
CA HIS A 138 -3.22 4.26 -4.81
C HIS A 138 -3.58 3.59 -3.46
N THR A 139 -2.58 3.20 -2.70
CA THR A 139 -2.76 2.60 -1.36
C THR A 139 -3.42 3.57 -0.39
N ILE A 140 -2.98 4.83 -0.34
CA ILE A 140 -3.57 5.88 0.50
C ILE A 140 -5.05 6.06 0.16
N HIS A 141 -5.40 6.11 -1.13
CA HIS A 141 -6.79 6.24 -1.58
C HIS A 141 -7.67 5.08 -1.06
N HIS A 142 -7.28 3.85 -1.32
CA HIS A 142 -8.06 2.67 -0.92
C HIS A 142 -8.05 2.43 0.60
N ARG A 143 -6.97 2.80 1.29
CA ARG A 143 -6.92 2.80 2.76
C ARG A 143 -7.94 3.76 3.36
N GLY A 144 -8.13 4.94 2.74
CA GLY A 144 -9.18 5.88 3.14
C GLY A 144 -10.58 5.29 2.99
N GLN A 145 -10.86 4.58 1.88
CA GLN A 145 -12.11 3.83 1.70
C GLN A 145 -12.29 2.78 2.80
N LEU A 146 -11.27 1.96 3.06
CA LEU A 146 -11.33 0.91 4.07
C LEU A 146 -11.56 1.47 5.48
N SER A 147 -11.00 2.64 5.80
CA SER A 147 -11.23 3.34 7.07
C SER A 147 -12.70 3.69 7.28
N SER A 148 -13.42 4.08 6.21
CA SER A 148 -14.86 4.33 6.26
C SER A 148 -15.65 3.02 6.49
N TYR A 149 -15.22 1.92 5.87
CA TYR A 149 -15.84 0.60 6.09
C TYR A 149 -15.71 0.14 7.54
N LEU A 150 -14.55 0.40 8.20
CA LEU A 150 -14.36 0.08 9.61
C LEU A 150 -15.45 0.71 10.48
N ARG A 151 -15.84 1.97 10.23
CA ARG A 151 -16.95 2.63 10.94
C ARG A 151 -18.28 1.90 10.76
N CYS A 152 -18.61 1.54 9.53
CA CYS A 152 -19.84 0.82 9.22
C CYS A 152 -19.89 -0.57 9.89
N MET A 153 -18.74 -1.22 10.02
CA MET A 153 -18.58 -2.52 10.69
C MET A 153 -18.59 -2.39 12.22
N GLY A 154 -18.59 -1.17 12.80
CA GLY A 154 -18.46 -0.94 14.24
C GLY A 154 -17.05 -1.23 14.78
N ALA A 155 -16.05 -1.30 13.91
CA ALA A 155 -14.66 -1.50 14.29
C ALA A 155 -13.99 -0.16 14.65
N LYS A 156 -12.90 -0.23 15.42
CA LYS A 156 -12.07 0.94 15.71
C LYS A 156 -11.26 1.34 14.50
N VAL A 157 -11.20 2.64 14.24
CA VAL A 157 -10.35 3.20 13.17
C VAL A 157 -9.03 3.65 13.79
N PRO A 158 -7.88 3.07 13.39
CA PRO A 158 -6.58 3.50 13.89
C PRO A 158 -6.22 4.91 13.42
N SER A 159 -5.35 5.58 14.16
CA SER A 159 -4.76 6.86 13.76
C SER A 159 -3.97 6.71 12.47
N ILE A 160 -4.21 7.61 11.49
CA ILE A 160 -3.57 7.62 10.17
C ILE A 160 -2.60 8.80 10.09
N TYR A 161 -3.08 10.01 9.86
CA TYR A 161 -2.25 11.24 9.80
C TYR A 161 -2.48 12.18 11.00
N GLY A 162 -3.29 11.74 11.92
CA GLY A 162 -3.60 12.43 13.15
C GLY A 162 -4.30 11.48 14.10
N GLU A 163 -4.55 11.91 15.33
CA GLU A 163 -5.23 11.07 16.33
C GLU A 163 -6.67 10.76 15.87
N SER A 164 -7.02 9.48 15.81
CA SER A 164 -8.39 9.07 15.52
C SER A 164 -9.31 9.31 16.73
N TYR A 165 -10.63 9.36 16.48
CA TYR A 165 -11.60 9.43 17.57
C TYR A 165 -11.41 8.27 18.58
N ASP A 166 -11.19 7.05 18.07
CA ASP A 166 -11.05 5.86 18.91
C ASP A 166 -9.78 5.90 19.76
N ASP A 167 -8.66 6.34 19.20
CA ASP A 167 -7.41 6.48 19.94
C ASP A 167 -7.52 7.62 20.97
N ALA A 168 -8.19 8.73 20.62
CA ALA A 168 -8.47 9.81 21.56
C ALA A 168 -9.32 9.35 22.75
N GLN A 169 -10.37 8.54 22.52
CA GLN A 169 -11.18 7.98 23.60
C GLN A 169 -10.36 7.00 24.46
N ALA A 170 -9.57 6.13 23.84
CA ALA A 170 -8.70 5.21 24.57
C ALA A 170 -7.67 5.95 25.44
N ARG A 171 -7.07 7.02 24.92
CA ARG A 171 -6.13 7.87 25.67
C ARG A 171 -6.81 8.54 26.87
N LYS A 172 -8.00 9.12 26.68
CA LYS A 172 -8.78 9.72 27.78
C LYS A 172 -9.15 8.71 28.84
N ALA A 173 -9.59 7.51 28.45
CA ALA A 173 -9.94 6.44 29.39
C ALA A 173 -8.72 5.94 30.20
N ALA A 174 -7.51 6.05 29.63
CA ALA A 174 -6.25 5.72 30.31
C ALA A 174 -5.69 6.87 31.18
N GLY A 175 -6.42 7.98 31.34
CA GLY A 175 -6.00 9.13 32.15
C GLY A 175 -4.85 9.94 31.59
N ARG A 176 -4.66 9.92 30.26
CA ARG A 176 -3.58 10.62 29.54
C ARG A 176 -4.10 11.74 28.66
#